data_90f5e7932977b159fadd7c2a96737075
#
_entry.id   90f5e7932977b159fadd7c2a96737075
#
_cell.length_a   1.000
_cell.length_b   1.000
_cell.length_c   1.000
_cell.angle_alpha   90.00
_cell.angle_beta   90.00
_cell.angle_gamma   90.00
#
_symmetry.space_group_name_H-M   'P 1'
#
loop_
_entity.id
_entity.type
_entity.pdbx_description
1 polymer ?
#
loop_
_entity_poly.entity_id
_entity_poly.type
_entity_poly.pdbx_seq_one_letter_code
_entity_poly.pdbx_strand_id
1 'polypeptide(L)'
;MHDHPASPRTGATPDLPAGTPTPEQDMGQTRALLLEMARCQSLDQIFRLVAETFAARQDVALCRIWLLEQTEPSLCASCRHFYDCRDHRQCLRLAASTGRSRMDGHVWTALDGEHSRFSLGLGKVGLIAQSGTAYHVDDVRPDMDWVTSPDWIRQEGIRTFLGQPLVHRGRVLGVFAVFSREVQDAQAMDRLRMIADYLAVSIANAQAFEELNRLKR
;
A
#
# COMPACT_ATOMS: atom_id res chain seq x y z
N MET A 1 24.24 -55.35 21.59
CA MET A 1 23.84 -55.33 20.18
C MET A 1 22.35 -55.36 20.12
N HIS A 2 21.69 -54.21 20.16
CA HIS A 2 20.30 -54.07 19.74
C HIS A 2 20.12 -52.58 19.32
N ASP A 3 20.12 -52.41 18.00
CA ASP A 3 19.79 -51.18 17.30
C ASP A 3 18.28 -50.86 17.55
N HIS A 4 18.02 -49.61 17.94
CA HIS A 4 16.66 -49.05 17.95
C HIS A 4 16.62 -48.01 16.82
N PRO A 5 15.73 -48.12 15.83
CA PRO A 5 15.59 -47.10 14.80
C PRO A 5 14.83 -45.88 15.36
N ALA A 6 15.40 -44.70 15.10
CA ALA A 6 14.78 -43.42 15.43
C ALA A 6 13.53 -43.16 14.58
N SER A 7 12.41 -42.87 15.25
CA SER A 7 11.18 -42.41 14.60
C SER A 7 11.33 -41.02 13.99
N PRO A 8 10.75 -40.74 12.82
CA PRO A 8 10.78 -39.41 12.21
C PRO A 8 9.92 -38.43 13.03
N ARG A 9 10.52 -37.30 13.38
CA ARG A 9 9.79 -36.16 13.98
C ARG A 9 8.83 -35.60 12.92
N THR A 10 7.54 -35.79 13.15
CA THR A 10 6.47 -35.07 12.47
C THR A 10 6.63 -33.59 12.73
N GLY A 11 6.91 -32.83 11.68
CA GLY A 11 6.93 -31.36 11.71
C GLY A 11 5.56 -30.82 12.09
N ALA A 12 5.45 -30.27 13.27
CA ALA A 12 4.28 -29.52 13.68
C ALA A 12 4.25 -28.22 12.86
N THR A 13 3.22 -28.07 12.04
CA THR A 13 2.84 -26.79 11.47
C THR A 13 2.55 -25.83 12.63
N PRO A 14 3.12 -24.60 12.66
CA PRO A 14 2.80 -23.67 13.72
C PRO A 14 1.30 -23.35 13.68
N ASP A 15 0.63 -23.51 14.83
CA ASP A 15 -0.76 -23.10 15.02
C ASP A 15 -0.88 -21.60 14.75
N LEU A 16 -1.56 -21.25 13.65
CA LEU A 16 -1.96 -19.87 13.37
C LEU A 16 -2.99 -19.42 14.42
N PRO A 17 -2.89 -18.20 14.93
CA PRO A 17 -3.87 -17.66 15.87
C PRO A 17 -5.27 -17.68 15.26
N ALA A 18 -6.27 -18.10 16.05
CA ALA A 18 -7.66 -18.18 15.64
C ALA A 18 -8.15 -16.81 15.14
N GLY A 19 -8.46 -16.73 13.85
CA GLY A 19 -8.95 -15.50 13.20
C GLY A 19 -8.13 -15.00 12.00
N THR A 20 -6.92 -15.54 11.77
CA THR A 20 -6.13 -15.21 10.57
C THR A 20 -6.67 -16.00 9.38
N PRO A 21 -7.04 -15.34 8.26
CA PRO A 21 -7.53 -16.05 7.08
C PRO A 21 -6.44 -16.97 6.51
N THR A 22 -6.84 -18.10 5.96
CA THR A 22 -5.92 -18.99 5.25
C THR A 22 -5.46 -18.36 3.93
N PRO A 23 -4.31 -18.78 3.35
CA PRO A 23 -3.86 -18.27 2.04
C PRO A 23 -4.91 -18.41 0.92
N GLU A 24 -5.70 -19.49 0.94
CA GLU A 24 -6.81 -19.69 -0.01
C GLU A 24 -7.96 -18.71 0.21
N GLN A 25 -8.30 -18.42 1.46
CA GLN A 25 -9.31 -17.41 1.81
C GLN A 25 -8.88 -16.01 1.40
N ASP A 26 -7.63 -15.66 1.65
CA ASP A 26 -7.04 -14.37 1.23
C ASP A 26 -7.03 -14.22 -0.30
N MET A 27 -6.70 -15.28 -1.02
CA MET A 27 -6.75 -15.26 -2.49
C MET A 27 -8.19 -15.15 -3.00
N GLY A 28 -9.13 -15.82 -2.35
CA GLY A 28 -10.56 -15.71 -2.64
C GLY A 28 -11.07 -14.29 -2.44
N GLN A 29 -10.71 -13.64 -1.34
CA GLN A 29 -11.05 -12.25 -1.05
C GLN A 29 -10.43 -11.30 -2.09
N THR A 30 -9.17 -11.51 -2.48
CA THR A 30 -8.52 -10.72 -3.51
C THR A 30 -9.25 -10.81 -4.86
N ARG A 31 -9.64 -12.02 -5.28
CA ARG A 31 -10.43 -12.21 -6.51
C ARG A 31 -11.79 -11.52 -6.44
N ALA A 32 -12.50 -11.65 -5.32
CA ALA A 32 -13.77 -10.96 -5.12
C ALA A 32 -13.60 -9.44 -5.23
N LEU A 33 -12.59 -8.87 -4.57
CA LEU A 33 -12.28 -7.44 -4.66
C LEU A 33 -12.05 -7.01 -6.11
N LEU A 34 -11.23 -7.73 -6.88
CA LEU A 34 -10.95 -7.40 -8.28
C LEU A 34 -12.22 -7.43 -9.16
N LEU A 35 -13.11 -8.39 -8.94
CA LEU A 35 -14.40 -8.45 -9.64
C LEU A 35 -15.33 -7.29 -9.27
N GLU A 36 -15.34 -6.88 -8.01
CA GLU A 36 -16.09 -5.71 -7.56
C GLU A 36 -15.51 -4.40 -8.13
N MET A 37 -14.18 -4.26 -8.13
CA MET A 37 -13.50 -3.12 -8.75
C MET A 37 -13.84 -2.99 -10.25
N ALA A 38 -14.01 -4.12 -10.97
CA ALA A 38 -14.39 -4.13 -12.38
C ALA A 38 -15.80 -3.60 -12.64
N ARG A 39 -16.66 -3.54 -11.63
CA ARG A 39 -18.03 -2.98 -11.72
C ARG A 39 -18.07 -1.49 -11.38
N CYS A 40 -17.03 -0.94 -10.80
CA CYS A 40 -16.96 0.47 -10.45
C CYS A 40 -16.89 1.35 -11.70
N GLN A 41 -17.55 2.50 -11.65
CA GLN A 41 -17.64 3.44 -12.78
C GLN A 41 -16.70 4.65 -12.64
N SER A 42 -16.05 4.82 -11.49
CA SER A 42 -15.12 5.92 -11.23
C SER A 42 -13.96 5.46 -10.35
N LEU A 43 -12.84 6.21 -10.43
CA LEU A 43 -11.69 5.98 -9.55
C LEU A 43 -12.03 6.14 -8.07
N ASP A 44 -12.89 7.09 -7.73
CA ASP A 44 -13.33 7.30 -6.35
C ASP A 44 -14.07 6.09 -5.79
N GLN A 45 -14.91 5.44 -6.59
CA GLN A 45 -15.56 4.19 -6.21
C GLN A 45 -14.56 3.06 -6.00
N ILE A 46 -13.57 2.93 -6.91
CA ILE A 46 -12.51 1.92 -6.79
C ILE A 46 -11.67 2.18 -5.53
N PHE A 47 -11.22 3.40 -5.31
CA PHE A 47 -10.41 3.74 -4.14
C PHE A 47 -11.16 3.52 -2.82
N ARG A 48 -12.45 3.87 -2.79
CA ARG A 48 -13.31 3.62 -1.63
C ARG A 48 -13.45 2.12 -1.36
N LEU A 49 -13.75 1.34 -2.40
CA LEU A 49 -13.90 -0.12 -2.28
C LEU A 49 -12.61 -0.78 -1.75
N VAL A 50 -11.45 -0.41 -2.31
CA VAL A 50 -10.16 -0.90 -1.81
C VAL A 50 -9.95 -0.48 -0.35
N ALA A 51 -10.21 0.80 -0.04
CA ALA A 51 -10.07 1.31 1.31
C ALA A 51 -10.96 0.54 2.31
N GLU A 52 -12.23 0.36 2.01
CA GLU A 52 -13.18 -0.37 2.86
C GLU A 52 -12.77 -1.83 3.06
N THR A 53 -12.31 -2.50 1.99
CA THR A 53 -11.84 -3.89 2.05
C THR A 53 -10.64 -4.03 2.99
N PHE A 54 -9.67 -3.12 2.91
CA PHE A 54 -8.51 -3.15 3.79
C PHE A 54 -8.84 -2.69 5.22
N ALA A 55 -9.76 -1.73 5.39
CA ALA A 55 -10.21 -1.28 6.72
C ALA A 55 -10.92 -2.38 7.51
N ALA A 56 -11.56 -3.34 6.82
CA ALA A 56 -12.22 -4.47 7.46
C ALA A 56 -11.25 -5.52 8.02
N ARG A 57 -9.97 -5.49 7.62
CA ARG A 57 -8.95 -6.45 8.08
C ARG A 57 -8.36 -6.00 9.41
N GLN A 58 -8.32 -6.90 10.39
CA GLN A 58 -7.77 -6.62 11.72
C GLN A 58 -6.23 -6.50 11.72
N ASP A 59 -5.56 -7.22 10.83
CA ASP A 59 -4.11 -7.18 10.66
C ASP A 59 -3.63 -5.89 9.99
N VAL A 60 -4.47 -5.19 9.22
CA VAL A 60 -4.13 -3.94 8.55
C VAL A 60 -4.27 -2.75 9.50
N ALA A 61 -3.18 -2.04 9.72
CA ALA A 61 -3.18 -0.79 10.46
C ALA A 61 -3.53 0.39 9.57
N LEU A 62 -2.90 0.46 8.39
CA LEU A 62 -3.03 1.58 7.47
C LEU A 62 -2.84 1.10 6.02
N CYS A 63 -3.74 1.54 5.15
CA CYS A 63 -3.67 1.34 3.71
C CYS A 63 -3.77 2.69 3.02
N ARG A 64 -2.89 2.97 2.06
CA ARG A 64 -2.84 4.24 1.35
C ARG A 64 -2.53 4.07 -0.13
N ILE A 65 -3.10 4.94 -0.95
CA ILE A 65 -2.83 5.05 -2.37
C ILE A 65 -2.40 6.49 -2.66
N TRP A 66 -1.21 6.64 -3.27
CA TRP A 66 -0.74 7.91 -3.78
C TRP A 66 -0.70 7.87 -5.30
N LEU A 67 -1.09 8.97 -5.93
CA LEU A 67 -0.99 9.17 -7.38
C LEU A 67 0.17 10.11 -7.68
N LEU A 68 0.91 9.78 -8.74
CA LEU A 68 1.96 10.65 -9.29
C LEU A 68 1.30 11.74 -10.13
N GLU A 69 1.50 12.98 -9.74
CA GLU A 69 0.95 14.15 -10.39
C GLU A 69 2.04 15.12 -10.82
N GLN A 70 1.75 15.85 -11.91
CA GLN A 70 2.50 17.07 -12.21
C GLN A 70 2.15 18.13 -11.17
N THR A 71 3.14 18.83 -10.69
CA THR A 71 2.95 19.88 -9.68
C THR A 71 3.38 21.24 -10.21
N GLU A 72 2.72 22.30 -9.75
CA GLU A 72 3.13 23.65 -10.03
C GLU A 72 4.09 24.16 -8.95
N PRO A 73 5.04 25.04 -9.29
CA PRO A 73 5.99 25.60 -8.33
C PRO A 73 5.33 26.27 -7.11
N SER A 74 4.14 26.85 -7.29
CA SER A 74 3.34 27.46 -6.22
C SER A 74 2.92 26.47 -5.15
N LEU A 75 2.56 25.25 -5.53
CA LEU A 75 2.20 24.18 -4.62
C LEU A 75 3.43 23.60 -3.93
N CYS A 76 4.57 23.59 -4.61
CA CYS A 76 5.83 23.13 -4.03
C CYS A 76 6.34 24.06 -2.93
N ALA A 77 6.12 25.36 -3.04
CA ALA A 77 6.60 26.35 -2.06
C ALA A 77 6.06 26.11 -0.64
N SER A 78 4.86 25.51 -0.51
CA SER A 78 4.26 25.13 0.77
C SER A 78 4.48 23.66 1.18
N CYS A 79 5.22 22.89 0.37
CA CYS A 79 5.48 21.49 0.64
C CYS A 79 6.55 21.35 1.72
N ARG A 80 6.28 20.52 2.76
CA ARG A 80 7.27 20.24 3.82
C ARG A 80 8.58 19.64 3.30
N HIS A 81 8.53 18.98 2.14
CA HIS A 81 9.68 18.36 1.48
C HIS A 81 10.36 19.27 0.44
N PHE A 82 10.05 20.58 0.46
CA PHE A 82 10.56 21.52 -0.53
C PHE A 82 12.09 21.49 -0.66
N TYR A 83 12.78 21.49 0.47
CA TYR A 83 14.26 21.51 0.49
C TYR A 83 14.91 20.18 0.13
N ASP A 84 14.20 19.06 0.35
CA ASP A 84 14.68 17.71 0.05
C ASP A 84 14.25 17.24 -1.35
N CYS A 85 13.34 17.97 -1.98
CA CYS A 85 12.80 17.65 -3.28
C CYS A 85 13.78 18.03 -4.40
N ARG A 86 14.21 17.04 -5.19
CA ARG A 86 15.11 17.27 -6.34
C ARG A 86 14.38 17.69 -7.61
N ASP A 87 13.11 17.33 -7.74
CA ASP A 87 12.28 17.64 -8.91
C ASP A 87 10.94 18.22 -8.46
N HIS A 88 10.84 19.54 -8.53
CA HIS A 88 9.61 20.28 -8.18
C HIS A 88 8.50 20.16 -9.25
N ARG A 89 8.64 19.29 -10.24
CA ARG A 89 7.67 19.11 -11.34
C ARG A 89 6.69 17.98 -11.09
N GLN A 90 7.09 16.99 -10.27
CA GLN A 90 6.29 15.82 -9.98
C GLN A 90 6.32 15.49 -8.50
N CYS A 91 5.19 15.10 -7.96
CA CYS A 91 5.11 14.54 -6.61
C CYS A 91 3.99 13.51 -6.51
N LEU A 92 4.08 12.68 -5.51
CA LEU A 92 3.01 11.79 -5.11
C LEU A 92 2.02 12.57 -4.26
N ARG A 93 0.72 12.53 -4.62
CA ARG A 93 -0.38 13.05 -3.83
C ARG A 93 -1.24 11.90 -3.30
N LEU A 94 -1.58 11.95 -2.02
CA LEU A 94 -2.46 10.97 -1.38
C LEU A 94 -3.86 11.05 -2.00
N ALA A 95 -4.32 9.94 -2.57
CA ALA A 95 -5.63 9.81 -3.23
C ALA A 95 -6.61 8.98 -2.41
N ALA A 96 -6.11 8.04 -1.60
CA ALA A 96 -6.93 7.28 -0.67
C ALA A 96 -6.14 6.94 0.59
N SER A 97 -6.82 6.96 1.73
CA SER A 97 -6.29 6.56 3.02
C SER A 97 -7.38 5.84 3.81
N THR A 98 -7.03 4.74 4.42
CA THR A 98 -7.87 4.04 5.39
C THR A 98 -7.00 3.36 6.43
N GLY A 99 -7.50 3.29 7.63
CA GLY A 99 -6.84 2.62 8.74
C GLY A 99 -7.52 3.01 10.04
N ARG A 100 -7.23 2.25 11.08
CA ARG A 100 -7.78 2.50 12.42
C ARG A 100 -6.72 2.27 13.48
N SER A 101 -6.58 3.23 14.37
CA SER A 101 -5.75 3.10 15.57
C SER A 101 -6.31 2.02 16.49
N ARG A 102 -5.44 1.15 16.96
CA ARG A 102 -5.78 0.17 17.99
C ARG A 102 -5.81 0.78 19.39
N MET A 103 -5.23 2.00 19.55
CA MET A 103 -5.11 2.66 20.84
C MET A 103 -6.40 3.39 21.24
N ASP A 104 -6.96 4.18 20.32
CA ASP A 104 -8.09 5.06 20.58
C ASP A 104 -9.23 4.94 19.56
N GLY A 105 -9.07 4.05 18.57
CA GLY A 105 -10.05 3.85 17.49
C GLY A 105 -10.09 4.97 16.45
N HIS A 106 -9.16 5.94 16.50
CA HIS A 106 -9.05 6.99 15.50
C HIS A 106 -8.92 6.43 14.08
N VAL A 107 -9.64 7.02 13.14
CA VAL A 107 -9.68 6.55 11.74
C VAL A 107 -8.87 7.48 10.85
N TRP A 108 -7.91 6.92 10.08
CA TRP A 108 -7.02 7.68 9.21
C TRP A 108 -7.56 7.73 7.77
N THR A 109 -8.60 8.52 7.56
CA THR A 109 -9.19 8.75 6.22
C THR A 109 -8.86 10.11 5.61
N ALA A 110 -8.21 11.00 6.37
CA ALA A 110 -7.80 12.31 5.89
C ALA A 110 -6.79 12.19 4.75
N LEU A 111 -6.96 13.00 3.71
CA LEU A 111 -6.09 13.06 2.52
C LEU A 111 -5.11 14.23 2.56
N ASP A 112 -5.19 15.03 3.60
CA ASP A 112 -4.29 16.14 3.91
C ASP A 112 -3.30 15.78 5.03
N GLY A 113 -2.46 16.74 5.44
CA GLY A 113 -1.50 16.57 6.51
C GLY A 113 -0.13 16.09 6.06
N GLU A 114 0.63 15.58 7.03
CA GLU A 114 2.08 15.34 6.92
C GLU A 114 2.48 14.37 5.80
N HIS A 115 1.67 13.35 5.55
CA HIS A 115 1.95 12.29 4.58
C HIS A 115 1.10 12.41 3.31
N SER A 116 0.48 13.57 3.08
CA SER A 116 -0.37 13.82 1.92
C SER A 116 0.44 13.94 0.61
N ARG A 117 1.71 14.34 0.71
CA ARG A 117 2.62 14.49 -0.44
C ARG A 117 3.97 13.89 -0.16
N PHE A 118 4.56 13.25 -1.19
CA PHE A 118 5.92 12.75 -1.18
C PHE A 118 6.65 13.13 -2.46
N SER A 119 7.92 13.54 -2.32
CA SER A 119 8.83 13.69 -3.45
C SER A 119 9.31 12.32 -3.93
N LEU A 120 9.60 12.20 -5.22
CA LEU A 120 10.24 11.01 -5.77
C LEU A 120 11.61 10.81 -5.09
N GLY A 121 11.90 9.56 -4.74
CA GLY A 121 13.13 9.18 -4.06
C GLY A 121 13.15 9.44 -2.55
N LEU A 122 12.12 10.08 -1.97
CA LEU A 122 12.06 10.38 -0.55
C LEU A 122 11.21 9.36 0.22
N GLY A 123 11.77 8.79 1.28
CA GLY A 123 11.14 7.72 2.04
C GLY A 123 10.87 6.47 1.20
N LYS A 124 10.24 5.44 1.77
CA LYS A 124 9.95 4.21 1.01
C LYS A 124 8.97 4.45 -0.14
N VAL A 125 7.93 5.24 0.09
CA VAL A 125 6.91 5.53 -0.92
C VAL A 125 7.52 6.26 -2.12
N GLY A 126 8.35 7.28 -1.88
CA GLY A 126 9.04 8.00 -2.95
C GLY A 126 10.07 7.15 -3.70
N LEU A 127 10.78 6.24 -3.00
CA LEU A 127 11.71 5.29 -3.61
C LEU A 127 10.99 4.29 -4.52
N ILE A 128 9.84 3.76 -4.08
CA ILE A 128 9.01 2.87 -4.90
C ILE A 128 8.56 3.58 -6.17
N ALA A 129 8.10 4.83 -6.05
CA ALA A 129 7.68 5.61 -7.22
C ALA A 129 8.82 5.91 -8.18
N GLN A 130 10.01 6.20 -7.67
CA GLN A 130 11.19 6.51 -8.48
C GLN A 130 11.75 5.28 -9.20
N SER A 131 11.84 4.14 -8.49
CA SER A 131 12.43 2.91 -9.02
C SER A 131 11.47 2.05 -9.82
N GLY A 132 10.15 2.21 -9.60
CA GLY A 132 9.14 1.28 -10.12
C GLY A 132 9.24 -0.14 -9.54
N THR A 133 9.91 -0.30 -8.39
CA THR A 133 10.16 -1.60 -7.75
C THR A 133 9.36 -1.71 -6.46
N ALA A 134 8.70 -2.85 -6.28
CA ALA A 134 7.98 -3.16 -5.06
C ALA A 134 8.92 -3.28 -3.85
N TYR A 135 8.39 -2.96 -2.68
CA TYR A 135 9.13 -3.04 -1.42
C TYR A 135 8.36 -3.85 -0.40
N HIS A 136 9.05 -4.82 0.20
CA HIS A 136 8.54 -5.62 1.30
C HIS A 136 9.54 -5.53 2.47
N VAL A 137 9.05 -5.19 3.63
CA VAL A 137 9.84 -5.15 4.87
C VAL A 137 9.09 -5.92 5.93
N ASP A 138 9.63 -7.07 6.33
CA ASP A 138 9.23 -7.76 7.55
C ASP A 138 9.99 -7.18 8.73
N ASP A 139 9.41 -7.30 9.92
CA ASP A 139 9.99 -6.81 11.16
C ASP A 139 10.35 -5.31 11.11
N VAL A 140 9.37 -4.48 10.72
CA VAL A 140 9.51 -3.02 10.74
C VAL A 140 9.86 -2.55 12.14
N ARG A 141 11.00 -1.84 12.27
CA ARG A 141 11.45 -1.29 13.54
C ARG A 141 11.43 0.23 13.53
N PRO A 142 11.16 0.85 14.69
CA PRO A 142 11.10 2.31 14.82
C PRO A 142 12.41 3.04 14.49
N ASP A 143 13.56 2.36 14.61
CA ASP A 143 14.91 2.88 14.38
C ASP A 143 15.39 2.77 12.94
N MET A 144 14.57 2.29 12.03
CA MET A 144 14.91 2.23 10.60
C MET A 144 14.95 3.64 9.99
N ASP A 145 15.97 3.92 9.18
CA ASP A 145 16.24 5.26 8.58
C ASP A 145 15.07 5.85 7.78
N TRP A 146 14.19 5.01 7.26
CA TRP A 146 13.04 5.43 6.47
C TRP A 146 11.77 5.67 7.29
N VAL A 147 11.78 5.33 8.57
CA VAL A 147 10.64 5.49 9.48
C VAL A 147 10.57 6.95 9.91
N THR A 148 9.53 7.65 9.49
CA THR A 148 9.30 9.07 9.82
C THR A 148 8.52 9.28 11.10
N SER A 149 7.82 8.24 11.58
CA SER A 149 6.96 8.30 12.78
C SER A 149 7.24 7.09 13.69
N PRO A 150 8.38 7.06 14.40
CA PRO A 150 8.77 5.91 15.24
C PRO A 150 7.76 5.56 16.33
N ASP A 151 7.13 6.57 16.94
CA ASP A 151 6.14 6.37 17.99
C ASP A 151 4.88 5.72 17.45
N TRP A 152 4.43 6.09 16.26
CA TRP A 152 3.30 5.46 15.59
C TRP A 152 3.57 3.97 15.29
N ILE A 153 4.77 3.64 14.81
CA ILE A 153 5.19 2.24 14.58
C ILE A 153 5.08 1.42 15.87
N ARG A 154 5.58 1.97 17.01
CA ARG A 154 5.51 1.27 18.31
C ARG A 154 4.08 1.14 18.81
N GLN A 155 3.32 2.24 18.84
CA GLN A 155 1.97 2.31 19.39
C GLN A 155 1.00 1.41 18.61
N GLU A 156 1.07 1.43 17.29
CA GLU A 156 0.21 0.61 16.44
C GLU A 156 0.73 -0.82 16.27
N GLY A 157 1.94 -1.12 16.71
CA GLY A 157 2.54 -2.45 16.63
C GLY A 157 2.76 -2.89 15.19
N ILE A 158 3.22 -1.97 14.34
CA ILE A 158 3.49 -2.27 12.93
C ILE A 158 4.64 -3.26 12.84
N ARG A 159 4.42 -4.33 12.08
CA ARG A 159 5.41 -5.39 11.84
C ARG A 159 5.81 -5.50 10.38
N THR A 160 4.89 -5.25 9.46
CA THR A 160 5.17 -5.42 8.04
C THR A 160 4.78 -4.16 7.26
N PHE A 161 5.62 -3.79 6.30
CA PHE A 161 5.33 -2.80 5.26
C PHE A 161 5.36 -3.48 3.90
N LEU A 162 4.28 -3.34 3.14
CA LEU A 162 4.15 -3.78 1.77
C LEU A 162 3.88 -2.58 0.88
N GLY A 163 4.70 -2.36 -0.14
CA GLY A 163 4.52 -1.27 -1.09
C GLY A 163 4.66 -1.73 -2.52
N GLN A 164 3.67 -1.41 -3.35
CA GLN A 164 3.63 -1.74 -4.77
C GLN A 164 3.57 -0.47 -5.61
N PRO A 165 4.39 -0.35 -6.67
CA PRO A 165 4.21 0.69 -7.66
C PRO A 165 2.95 0.40 -8.50
N LEU A 166 2.22 1.43 -8.85
CA LEU A 166 1.12 1.37 -9.82
C LEU A 166 1.71 1.61 -11.21
N VAL A 167 2.02 0.54 -11.94
CA VAL A 167 2.73 0.63 -13.21
C VAL A 167 1.80 0.31 -14.39
N HIS A 168 1.71 1.22 -15.36
CA HIS A 168 1.03 0.97 -16.62
C HIS A 168 1.95 1.29 -17.80
N ARG A 169 2.18 0.31 -18.69
CA ARG A 169 3.04 0.44 -19.88
C ARG A 169 4.43 1.02 -19.56
N GLY A 170 5.06 0.55 -18.50
CA GLY A 170 6.39 0.98 -18.06
C GLY A 170 6.45 2.33 -17.35
N ARG A 171 5.29 3.01 -17.14
CA ARG A 171 5.22 4.27 -16.39
C ARG A 171 4.63 4.03 -15.00
N VAL A 172 5.26 4.60 -14.00
CA VAL A 172 4.71 4.63 -12.64
C VAL A 172 3.64 5.72 -12.58
N LEU A 173 2.44 5.35 -12.17
CA LEU A 173 1.30 6.26 -12.00
C LEU A 173 1.04 6.59 -10.52
N GLY A 174 1.65 5.85 -9.61
CA GLY A 174 1.45 6.01 -8.18
C GLY A 174 2.06 4.88 -7.37
N VAL A 175 1.69 4.83 -6.10
CA VAL A 175 2.11 3.79 -5.13
C VAL A 175 0.91 3.36 -4.30
N PHE A 176 0.79 2.06 -4.11
CA PHE A 176 -0.14 1.43 -3.20
C PHE A 176 0.64 0.82 -2.03
N ALA A 177 0.33 1.20 -0.79
CA ALA A 177 1.05 0.72 0.38
C ALA A 177 0.13 0.29 1.51
N VAL A 178 0.56 -0.77 2.21
CA VAL A 178 -0.12 -1.36 3.37
C VAL A 178 0.87 -1.51 4.51
N PHE A 179 0.45 -1.08 5.70
CA PHE A 179 1.13 -1.32 6.96
C PHE A 179 0.34 -2.34 7.76
N SER A 180 0.96 -3.44 8.10
CA SER A 180 0.33 -4.54 8.85
C SER A 180 0.91 -4.68 10.25
N ARG A 181 0.05 -5.08 11.19
CA ARG A 181 0.39 -5.45 12.56
C ARG A 181 0.91 -6.87 12.68
N GLU A 182 0.77 -7.64 11.62
CA GLU A 182 1.18 -9.05 11.57
C GLU A 182 2.23 -9.26 10.48
N VAL A 183 3.02 -10.30 10.63
CA VAL A 183 3.89 -10.77 9.55
C VAL A 183 3.00 -11.36 8.46
N GLN A 184 3.24 -10.93 7.24
CA GLN A 184 2.46 -11.35 6.10
C GLN A 184 3.04 -12.65 5.51
N ASP A 185 2.19 -13.45 4.89
CA ASP A 185 2.62 -14.67 4.21
C ASP A 185 3.44 -14.36 2.93
N ALA A 186 4.12 -15.36 2.40
CA ALA A 186 4.95 -15.22 1.20
C ALA A 186 4.16 -14.77 -0.05
N GLN A 187 2.83 -14.94 -0.04
CA GLN A 187 1.96 -14.61 -1.16
C GLN A 187 1.33 -13.21 -1.03
N ALA A 188 1.51 -12.53 0.11
CA ALA A 188 0.90 -11.22 0.36
C ALA A 188 1.33 -10.19 -0.69
N MET A 189 2.60 -10.21 -1.09
CA MET A 189 3.11 -9.32 -2.14
C MET A 189 2.47 -9.60 -3.52
N ASP A 190 2.22 -10.86 -3.84
CA ASP A 190 1.56 -11.22 -5.10
C ASP A 190 0.09 -10.77 -5.11
N ARG A 191 -0.62 -10.93 -3.99
CA ARG A 191 -1.98 -10.42 -3.84
C ARG A 191 -2.03 -8.89 -3.95
N LEU A 192 -1.11 -8.21 -3.30
CA LEU A 192 -1.02 -6.75 -3.38
C LEU A 192 -0.70 -6.27 -4.79
N ARG A 193 0.18 -6.99 -5.51
CA ARG A 193 0.51 -6.71 -6.91
C ARG A 193 -0.71 -6.85 -7.82
N MET A 194 -1.51 -7.89 -7.67
CA MET A 194 -2.73 -8.06 -8.48
C MET A 194 -3.67 -6.86 -8.35
N ILE A 195 -3.85 -6.34 -7.12
CA ILE A 195 -4.68 -5.16 -6.88
C ILE A 195 -4.01 -3.91 -7.48
N ALA A 196 -2.69 -3.76 -7.32
CA ALA A 196 -1.93 -2.64 -7.85
C ALA A 196 -1.97 -2.58 -9.39
N ASP A 197 -1.85 -3.73 -10.06
CA ASP A 197 -1.94 -3.84 -11.52
C ASP A 197 -3.32 -3.40 -12.02
N TYR A 198 -4.39 -3.82 -11.34
CA TYR A 198 -5.74 -3.39 -11.68
C TYR A 198 -5.95 -1.89 -11.45
N LEU A 199 -5.48 -1.36 -10.31
CA LEU A 199 -5.51 0.07 -10.01
C LEU A 199 -4.78 0.87 -11.10
N ALA A 200 -3.59 0.42 -11.52
CA ALA A 200 -2.80 1.10 -12.54
C ALA A 200 -3.54 1.18 -13.89
N VAL A 201 -4.19 0.10 -14.32
CA VAL A 201 -5.01 0.10 -15.54
C VAL A 201 -6.20 1.04 -15.40
N SER A 202 -6.90 1.01 -14.27
CA SER A 202 -8.07 1.86 -14.02
C SER A 202 -7.69 3.35 -14.01
N ILE A 203 -6.57 3.71 -13.38
CA ILE A 203 -6.04 5.08 -13.35
C ILE A 203 -5.67 5.54 -14.77
N ALA A 204 -4.94 4.69 -15.53
CA ALA A 204 -4.56 5.02 -16.90
C ALA A 204 -5.76 5.26 -17.80
N ASN A 205 -6.80 4.45 -17.67
CA ASN A 205 -8.04 4.60 -18.45
C ASN A 205 -8.76 5.90 -18.09
N ALA A 206 -8.86 6.24 -16.80
CA ALA A 206 -9.48 7.49 -16.38
C ALA A 206 -8.71 8.72 -16.87
N GLN A 207 -7.38 8.72 -16.77
CA GLN A 207 -6.54 9.80 -17.27
C GLN A 207 -6.66 9.98 -18.78
N ALA A 208 -6.71 8.86 -19.55
CA ALA A 208 -6.90 8.91 -21.00
C ALA A 208 -8.28 9.49 -21.37
N PHE A 209 -9.32 9.13 -20.63
CA PHE A 209 -10.66 9.67 -20.84
C PHE A 209 -10.75 11.17 -20.56
N GLU A 210 -10.14 11.64 -19.48
CA GLU A 210 -10.07 13.05 -19.11
C GLU A 210 -9.32 13.86 -20.19
N GLU A 211 -8.19 13.34 -20.68
CA GLU A 211 -7.42 13.99 -21.75
C GLU A 211 -8.21 14.09 -23.07
N LEU A 212 -8.91 13.02 -23.45
CA LEU A 212 -9.79 13.04 -24.61
C LEU A 212 -10.91 14.09 -24.49
N ASN A 213 -11.48 14.24 -23.31
CA ASN A 213 -12.52 15.25 -23.05
C ASN A 213 -11.96 16.67 -23.07
N ARG A 214 -10.71 16.85 -22.63
CA ARG A 214 -10.02 18.14 -22.67
C ARG A 214 -9.75 18.60 -24.12
N LEU A 215 -9.35 17.67 -24.99
CA LEU A 215 -9.05 17.95 -26.40
C LEU A 215 -10.31 18.22 -27.25
N LYS A 216 -11.49 17.84 -26.77
CA LYS A 216 -12.78 18.08 -27.46
C LYS A 216 -13.42 19.43 -27.13
N ARG A 217 -12.87 20.17 -26.17
CA ARG A 217 -13.38 21.51 -25.79
C ARG A 217 -12.57 22.61 -26.48
#